data_b63807ce52d2f7c2882aab233fd078f7
#
_entry.id   b63807ce52d2f7c2882aab233fd078f7
#
_cell.length_a   1.000
_cell.length_b   1.000
_cell.length_c   1.000
_cell.angle_alpha   90.00
_cell.angle_beta   90.00
_cell.angle_gamma   90.00
#
_symmetry.space_group_name_H-M   'P 1'
#
loop_
_entity.id
_entity.type
_entity.pdbx_description
1 polymer ?
#
loop_
_entity_poly.entity_id
_entity_poly.type
_entity_poly.pdbx_seq_one_letter_code
_entity_poly.pdbx_strand_id
1 'polypeptide(L)'
;MNLKDKNIVVTGGSRGLGLGLVEALVDQGAKVTVVARQSDALEAVRTRLGVSTIAADVRDEAAAHRILADVRPDILALNAGAKPPMGRLDQISWADFTAPWEHDVKAGLHWLQGALNLPLKPGSRVLVVSSGAAVSGSPMSGGYGGAKRMLWFMARYANRVSEQRKLGIGFQAILPRQMIPGTGIGDTAAGAYARAMDIEPEAFVARFGAPMPPRLFGENVVAVLDDPTHAEGFAFGLSGDKGVAMMEKFAD
;
A
#
# COMPACT_ATOMS: atom_id res chain seq x y z
N MET A 1 10.08 -8.16 14.36
CA MET A 1 11.36 -8.23 13.56
C MET A 1 12.16 -6.96 13.85
N ASN A 2 13.45 -7.03 14.18
CA ASN A 2 14.26 -5.81 14.30
C ASN A 2 14.46 -5.21 12.89
N LEU A 3 14.06 -3.94 12.71
CA LEU A 3 14.12 -3.24 11.42
C LEU A 3 15.45 -2.50 11.19
N LYS A 4 16.28 -2.37 12.23
CA LYS A 4 17.59 -1.72 12.11
C LYS A 4 18.43 -2.40 11.03
N ASP A 5 19.00 -1.58 10.15
CA ASP A 5 19.83 -1.97 9.00
C ASP A 5 19.14 -2.84 7.93
N LYS A 6 17.83 -3.09 8.02
CA LYS A 6 17.08 -3.80 6.98
C LYS A 6 16.95 -2.96 5.71
N ASN A 7 17.18 -3.57 4.57
CA ASN A 7 16.91 -2.96 3.27
C ASN A 7 15.43 -3.01 2.97
N ILE A 8 14.79 -1.86 2.81
CA ILE A 8 13.34 -1.76 2.58
C ILE A 8 13.06 -0.94 1.33
N VAL A 9 12.27 -1.48 0.42
CA VAL A 9 11.76 -0.74 -0.75
C VAL A 9 10.31 -0.32 -0.47
N VAL A 10 10.02 0.97 -0.64
CA VAL A 10 8.66 1.53 -0.53
C VAL A 10 8.26 2.17 -1.85
N THR A 11 7.29 1.57 -2.54
CA THR A 11 6.71 2.19 -3.74
C THR A 11 5.70 3.28 -3.35
N GLY A 12 5.73 4.41 -4.04
CA GLY A 12 4.86 5.56 -3.71
C GLY A 12 5.20 6.23 -2.38
N GLY A 13 6.47 6.13 -1.93
CA GLY A 13 6.93 6.65 -0.64
C GLY A 13 7.18 8.16 -0.59
N SER A 14 6.94 8.91 -1.68
CA SER A 14 7.25 10.34 -1.75
C SER A 14 6.15 11.25 -1.19
N ARG A 15 4.97 10.73 -0.85
CA ARG A 15 3.83 11.49 -0.29
C ARG A 15 2.82 10.58 0.40
N GLY A 16 1.86 11.19 1.11
CA GLY A 16 0.72 10.51 1.72
C GLY A 16 1.12 9.35 2.62
N LEU A 17 0.38 8.25 2.58
CA LEU A 17 0.63 7.06 3.42
C LEU A 17 2.04 6.49 3.25
N GLY A 18 2.52 6.44 2.00
CA GLY A 18 3.86 5.95 1.72
C GLY A 18 4.95 6.78 2.38
N LEU A 19 4.80 8.11 2.42
CA LEU A 19 5.74 8.98 3.10
C LEU A 19 5.72 8.76 4.62
N GLY A 20 4.52 8.66 5.21
CA GLY A 20 4.40 8.34 6.65
C GLY A 20 5.02 6.99 7.00
N LEU A 21 4.90 6.00 6.10
CA LEU A 21 5.60 4.72 6.25
C LEU A 21 7.12 4.87 6.18
N VAL A 22 7.64 5.63 5.20
CA VAL A 22 9.08 5.89 5.08
C VAL A 22 9.62 6.54 6.35
N GLU A 23 8.96 7.57 6.87
CA GLU A 23 9.33 8.24 8.12
C GLU A 23 9.39 7.27 9.30
N ALA A 24 8.36 6.44 9.48
CA ALA A 24 8.32 5.47 10.55
C ALA A 24 9.43 4.41 10.44
N LEU A 25 9.76 3.95 9.22
CA LEU A 25 10.82 2.98 8.98
C LEU A 25 12.22 3.57 9.24
N VAL A 26 12.44 4.83 8.84
CA VAL A 26 13.70 5.55 9.09
C VAL A 26 13.95 5.69 10.60
N ASP A 27 12.93 5.99 11.39
CA ASP A 27 13.03 6.09 12.85
C ASP A 27 13.40 4.75 13.51
N GLN A 28 13.11 3.63 12.85
CA GLN A 28 13.54 2.30 13.29
C GLN A 28 14.98 1.95 12.82
N GLY A 29 15.67 2.87 12.16
CA GLY A 29 17.02 2.67 11.64
C GLY A 29 17.09 1.80 10.38
N ALA A 30 16.01 1.66 9.63
CA ALA A 30 15.98 0.93 8.38
C ALA A 30 16.68 1.70 7.23
N LYS A 31 17.25 0.97 6.28
CA LYS A 31 17.79 1.50 5.02
C LYS A 31 16.69 1.51 3.97
N VAL A 32 16.05 2.67 3.80
CA VAL A 32 14.87 2.78 2.95
C VAL A 32 15.24 3.27 1.55
N THR A 33 14.71 2.61 0.53
CA THR A 33 14.73 3.05 -0.88
C THR A 33 13.30 3.39 -1.30
N VAL A 34 13.07 4.65 -1.67
CA VAL A 34 11.77 5.16 -2.12
C VAL A 34 11.69 5.11 -3.64
N VAL A 35 10.64 4.49 -4.16
CA VAL A 35 10.37 4.42 -5.61
C VAL A 35 9.13 5.25 -5.93
N ALA A 36 9.26 6.26 -6.79
CA ALA A 36 8.16 7.08 -7.28
C ALA A 36 8.52 7.71 -8.65
N ARG A 37 7.52 8.33 -9.32
CA ARG A 37 7.73 8.93 -10.65
C ARG A 37 8.34 10.32 -10.63
N GLN A 38 8.01 11.14 -9.63
CA GLN A 38 8.34 12.56 -9.59
C GLN A 38 9.69 12.79 -8.93
N SER A 39 10.67 13.25 -9.69
CA SER A 39 12.03 13.52 -9.23
C SER A 39 12.10 14.57 -8.10
N ASP A 40 11.36 15.67 -8.20
CA ASP A 40 11.39 16.74 -7.18
C ASP A 40 10.88 16.26 -5.83
N ALA A 41 9.78 15.48 -5.83
CA ALA A 41 9.26 14.89 -4.61
C ALA A 41 10.21 13.85 -4.01
N LEU A 42 10.93 13.10 -4.85
CA LEU A 42 11.95 12.15 -4.41
C LEU A 42 13.16 12.88 -3.82
N GLU A 43 13.60 13.96 -4.46
CA GLU A 43 14.72 14.77 -3.96
C GLU A 43 14.40 15.41 -2.60
N ALA A 44 13.19 15.92 -2.44
CA ALA A 44 12.74 16.46 -1.14
C ALA A 44 12.77 15.42 -0.03
N VAL A 45 12.32 14.18 -0.31
CA VAL A 45 12.35 13.07 0.65
C VAL A 45 13.79 12.63 0.93
N ARG A 46 14.63 12.52 -0.09
CA ARG A 46 16.05 12.18 0.04
C ARG A 46 16.78 13.16 0.95
N THR A 47 16.60 14.46 0.69
CA THR A 47 17.26 15.52 1.46
C THR A 47 16.78 15.56 2.91
N ARG A 48 15.47 15.37 3.14
CA ARG A 48 14.88 15.47 4.47
C ARG A 48 15.15 14.25 5.34
N LEU A 49 15.13 13.04 4.77
CA LEU A 49 15.16 11.78 5.52
C LEU A 49 16.44 10.96 5.32
N GLY A 50 17.36 11.39 4.44
CA GLY A 50 18.59 10.66 4.17
C GLY A 50 18.40 9.29 3.47
N VAL A 51 17.25 9.06 2.84
CA VAL A 51 16.91 7.80 2.18
C VAL A 51 17.43 7.72 0.75
N SER A 52 17.55 6.50 0.22
CA SER A 52 17.79 6.29 -1.20
C SER A 52 16.52 6.51 -2.01
N THR A 53 16.64 7.01 -3.25
CA THR A 53 15.48 7.26 -4.11
C THR A 53 15.73 6.75 -5.54
N ILE A 54 14.68 6.20 -6.15
CA ILE A 54 14.71 5.73 -7.55
C ILE A 54 13.48 6.29 -8.27
N ALA A 55 13.75 7.06 -9.35
CA ALA A 55 12.68 7.55 -10.22
C ALA A 55 12.26 6.44 -11.20
N ALA A 56 11.03 5.93 -11.04
CA ALA A 56 10.48 4.89 -11.92
C ALA A 56 8.94 4.91 -11.92
N ASP A 57 8.36 4.47 -13.03
CA ASP A 57 6.94 4.10 -13.07
C ASP A 57 6.81 2.68 -12.48
N VAL A 58 6.01 2.54 -11.44
CA VAL A 58 5.80 1.24 -10.78
C VAL A 58 5.09 0.22 -11.67
N ARG A 59 4.50 0.65 -12.79
CA ARG A 59 3.88 -0.22 -13.81
C ARG A 59 4.89 -0.78 -14.81
N ASP A 60 6.12 -0.29 -14.81
CA ASP A 60 7.19 -0.79 -15.68
C ASP A 60 7.77 -2.07 -15.07
N GLU A 61 7.52 -3.19 -15.74
CA GLU A 61 7.99 -4.52 -15.34
C GLU A 61 9.51 -4.60 -15.27
N ALA A 62 10.19 -4.06 -16.28
CA ALA A 62 11.65 -4.09 -16.34
C ALA A 62 12.27 -3.25 -15.22
N ALA A 63 11.66 -2.10 -14.87
CA ALA A 63 12.08 -1.29 -13.74
C ALA A 63 11.86 -2.03 -12.41
N ALA A 64 10.72 -2.69 -12.22
CA ALA A 64 10.45 -3.48 -11.02
C ALA A 64 11.50 -4.59 -10.83
N HIS A 65 11.77 -5.37 -11.87
CA HIS A 65 12.76 -6.45 -11.84
C HIS A 65 14.18 -5.94 -11.56
N ARG A 66 14.61 -4.86 -12.22
CA ARG A 66 15.93 -4.24 -11.99
C ARG A 66 16.06 -3.76 -10.55
N ILE A 67 15.07 -3.03 -10.03
CA ILE A 67 15.12 -2.49 -8.67
C ILE A 67 15.20 -3.63 -7.63
N LEU A 68 14.44 -4.71 -7.81
CA LEU A 68 14.48 -5.85 -6.90
C LEU A 68 15.82 -6.59 -6.95
N ALA A 69 16.42 -6.72 -8.15
CA ALA A 69 17.74 -7.33 -8.31
C ALA A 69 18.85 -6.51 -7.67
N ASP A 70 18.80 -5.17 -7.81
CA ASP A 70 19.83 -4.26 -7.31
C ASP A 70 19.74 -4.05 -5.80
N VAL A 71 18.54 -3.81 -5.28
CA VAL A 71 18.34 -3.50 -3.85
C VAL A 71 18.26 -4.75 -2.97
N ARG A 72 17.71 -5.85 -3.49
CA ARG A 72 17.49 -7.11 -2.75
C ARG A 72 16.85 -6.88 -1.38
N PRO A 73 15.65 -6.31 -1.33
CA PRO A 73 15.05 -5.87 -0.07
C PRO A 73 14.73 -7.02 0.89
N ASP A 74 14.89 -6.76 2.18
CA ASP A 74 14.34 -7.60 3.26
C ASP A 74 12.82 -7.44 3.35
N ILE A 75 12.36 -6.21 3.07
CA ILE A 75 10.93 -5.87 3.09
C ILE A 75 10.60 -5.05 1.83
N LEU A 76 9.53 -5.44 1.15
CA LEU A 76 8.98 -4.74 0.00
C LEU A 76 7.59 -4.23 0.34
N ALA A 77 7.38 -2.91 0.38
CA ALA A 77 6.08 -2.29 0.59
C ALA A 77 5.50 -1.77 -0.73
N LEU A 78 4.52 -2.46 -1.26
CA LEU A 78 3.76 -2.09 -2.45
C LEU A 78 2.62 -1.15 -2.05
N ASN A 79 2.95 0.14 -1.90
CA ASN A 79 2.01 1.17 -1.46
C ASN A 79 1.55 2.09 -2.59
N ALA A 80 2.31 2.19 -3.69
CA ALA A 80 1.92 3.05 -4.81
C ALA A 80 0.50 2.74 -5.29
N GLY A 81 -0.29 3.79 -5.48
CA GLY A 81 -1.64 3.70 -6.01
C GLY A 81 -2.03 4.97 -6.76
N ALA A 82 -2.92 4.83 -7.74
CA ALA A 82 -3.48 5.96 -8.45
C ALA A 82 -4.65 6.56 -7.67
N LYS A 83 -4.85 7.87 -7.87
CA LYS A 83 -6.07 8.56 -7.49
C LYS A 83 -7.22 8.00 -8.34
N PRO A 84 -8.24 7.35 -7.74
CA PRO A 84 -9.34 6.81 -8.55
C PRO A 84 -10.17 7.94 -9.15
N PRO A 85 -10.60 7.83 -10.40
CA PRO A 85 -11.67 8.66 -10.92
C PRO A 85 -12.94 8.46 -10.07
N MET A 86 -13.59 9.58 -9.72
CA MET A 86 -14.79 9.54 -8.88
C MET A 86 -16.03 9.71 -9.75
N GLY A 87 -17.00 8.83 -9.58
CA GLY A 87 -18.27 8.88 -10.32
C GLY A 87 -19.23 7.79 -9.87
N ARG A 88 -20.52 8.04 -10.03
CA ARG A 88 -21.57 7.05 -9.76
C ARG A 88 -21.53 5.94 -10.80
N LEU A 89 -21.94 4.74 -10.41
CA LEU A 89 -21.95 3.56 -11.28
C LEU A 89 -22.73 3.77 -12.57
N ASP A 90 -23.83 4.53 -12.52
CA ASP A 90 -24.69 4.85 -13.67
C ASP A 90 -24.13 5.93 -14.62
N GLN A 91 -22.97 6.52 -14.30
CA GLN A 91 -22.39 7.65 -15.03
C GLN A 91 -20.92 7.47 -15.38
N ILE A 92 -20.22 6.61 -14.67
CA ILE A 92 -18.77 6.43 -14.86
C ILE A 92 -18.47 5.74 -16.20
N SER A 93 -17.47 6.23 -16.90
CA SER A 93 -16.99 5.60 -18.14
C SER A 93 -16.26 4.28 -17.85
N TRP A 94 -16.20 3.38 -18.84
CA TRP A 94 -15.39 2.16 -18.73
C TRP A 94 -13.91 2.45 -18.46
N ALA A 95 -13.35 3.44 -19.12
CA ALA A 95 -11.96 3.86 -18.94
C ALA A 95 -11.68 4.32 -17.51
N ASP A 96 -12.57 5.13 -16.92
CA ASP A 96 -12.44 5.56 -15.53
C ASP A 96 -12.68 4.42 -14.55
N PHE A 97 -13.64 3.53 -14.86
CA PHE A 97 -13.91 2.35 -14.04
C PHE A 97 -12.68 1.42 -13.93
N THR A 98 -11.96 1.21 -15.04
CA THR A 98 -10.81 0.31 -15.10
C THR A 98 -9.48 0.97 -14.74
N ALA A 99 -9.39 2.30 -14.65
CA ALA A 99 -8.16 3.02 -14.36
C ALA A 99 -7.39 2.50 -13.12
N PRO A 100 -8.04 2.15 -11.98
CA PRO A 100 -7.35 1.53 -10.85
C PRO A 100 -6.73 0.16 -11.16
N TRP A 101 -7.31 -0.59 -12.10
CA TRP A 101 -6.76 -1.87 -12.53
C TRP A 101 -5.50 -1.68 -13.37
N GLU A 102 -5.56 -0.76 -14.34
CA GLU A 102 -4.43 -0.44 -15.22
C GLU A 102 -3.24 0.16 -14.47
N HIS A 103 -3.49 0.69 -13.29
CA HIS A 103 -2.44 1.28 -12.47
C HIS A 103 -2.03 0.37 -11.30
N ASP A 104 -2.95 0.11 -10.39
CA ASP A 104 -2.62 -0.52 -9.10
C ASP A 104 -2.43 -2.03 -9.25
N VAL A 105 -3.35 -2.72 -9.96
CA VAL A 105 -3.28 -4.18 -10.14
C VAL A 105 -2.12 -4.54 -11.06
N LYS A 106 -1.90 -3.80 -12.14
CA LYS A 106 -0.78 -4.01 -13.06
C LYS A 106 0.56 -3.83 -12.34
N ALA A 107 0.73 -2.75 -11.58
CA ALA A 107 1.92 -2.55 -10.76
C ALA A 107 2.10 -3.71 -9.76
N GLY A 108 1.05 -4.05 -9.01
CA GLY A 108 1.07 -5.18 -8.08
C GLY A 108 1.53 -6.48 -8.73
N LEU A 109 1.01 -6.80 -9.94
CA LEU A 109 1.39 -8.01 -10.67
C LEU A 109 2.89 -8.05 -10.95
N HIS A 110 3.45 -7.00 -11.55
CA HIS A 110 4.86 -6.97 -11.94
C HIS A 110 5.80 -7.10 -10.73
N TRP A 111 5.52 -6.37 -9.65
CA TRP A 111 6.33 -6.44 -8.44
C TRP A 111 6.21 -7.78 -7.71
N LEU A 112 5.04 -8.39 -7.65
CA LEU A 112 4.85 -9.71 -7.04
C LEU A 112 5.52 -10.81 -7.89
N GLN A 113 5.40 -10.74 -9.22
CA GLN A 113 6.13 -11.63 -10.11
C GLN A 113 7.64 -11.49 -9.96
N GLY A 114 8.15 -10.25 -9.89
CA GLY A 114 9.55 -9.99 -9.62
C GLY A 114 10.02 -10.59 -8.31
N ALA A 115 9.26 -10.39 -7.21
CA ALA A 115 9.58 -10.93 -5.88
C ALA A 115 9.60 -12.47 -5.83
N LEU A 116 8.82 -13.14 -6.69
CA LEU A 116 8.74 -14.61 -6.78
C LEU A 116 9.75 -15.21 -7.76
N ASN A 117 10.00 -14.55 -8.92
CA ASN A 117 10.80 -15.11 -10.01
C ASN A 117 12.28 -14.69 -9.96
N LEU A 118 12.58 -13.55 -9.35
CA LEU A 118 13.90 -13.17 -8.84
C LEU A 118 13.82 -13.26 -7.30
N PRO A 119 13.72 -14.47 -6.73
CA PRO A 119 13.17 -14.63 -5.39
C PRO A 119 13.96 -13.80 -4.38
N LEU A 120 13.22 -13.03 -3.60
CA LEU A 120 13.76 -12.37 -2.43
C LEU A 120 14.33 -13.44 -1.49
N LYS A 121 15.23 -13.06 -0.61
CA LYS A 121 15.83 -14.02 0.33
C LYS A 121 14.77 -14.61 1.27
N PRO A 122 14.97 -15.86 1.74
CA PRO A 122 14.10 -16.45 2.75
C PRO A 122 14.01 -15.55 4.00
N GLY A 123 12.80 -15.41 4.55
CA GLY A 123 12.48 -14.50 5.65
C GLY A 123 12.11 -13.08 5.21
N SER A 124 12.19 -12.77 3.91
CA SER A 124 11.67 -11.48 3.39
C SER A 124 10.16 -11.38 3.52
N ARG A 125 9.66 -10.14 3.68
CA ARG A 125 8.21 -9.84 3.75
C ARG A 125 7.81 -8.86 2.65
N VAL A 126 6.69 -9.15 1.99
CA VAL A 126 6.09 -8.27 1.00
C VAL A 126 4.74 -7.77 1.52
N LEU A 127 4.63 -6.47 1.73
CA LEU A 127 3.41 -5.80 2.19
C LEU A 127 2.68 -5.22 0.99
N VAL A 128 1.45 -5.64 0.76
CA VAL A 128 0.59 -5.12 -0.32
C VAL A 128 -0.46 -4.20 0.28
N VAL A 129 -0.33 -2.89 0.03
CA VAL A 129 -1.28 -1.91 0.56
C VAL A 129 -2.55 -1.92 -0.26
N SER A 130 -3.60 -2.46 0.34
CA SER A 130 -4.97 -2.48 -0.15
C SER A 130 -5.77 -1.28 0.41
N SER A 131 -7.01 -1.48 0.80
CA SER A 131 -7.91 -0.45 1.33
C SER A 131 -9.10 -1.08 2.05
N GLY A 132 -9.73 -0.37 2.97
CA GLY A 132 -11.05 -0.72 3.50
C GLY A 132 -12.12 -0.86 2.42
N ALA A 133 -12.00 -0.14 1.30
CA ALA A 133 -12.85 -0.31 0.12
C ALA A 133 -12.81 -1.73 -0.47
N ALA A 134 -11.75 -2.49 -0.24
CA ALA A 134 -11.66 -3.90 -0.63
C ALA A 134 -12.61 -4.81 0.16
N VAL A 135 -13.09 -4.37 1.32
CA VAL A 135 -14.01 -5.11 2.20
C VAL A 135 -15.46 -4.72 1.92
N SER A 136 -15.75 -3.42 1.96
CA SER A 136 -17.13 -2.89 1.91
C SER A 136 -17.53 -2.27 0.57
N GLY A 137 -16.60 -2.22 -0.40
CA GLY A 137 -16.80 -1.46 -1.63
C GLY A 137 -16.60 0.04 -1.45
N SER A 138 -16.76 0.79 -2.54
CA SER A 138 -16.68 2.25 -2.58
C SER A 138 -17.51 2.74 -3.77
N PRO A 139 -18.82 3.00 -3.60
CA PRO A 139 -19.75 3.24 -4.70
C PRO A 139 -19.42 4.41 -5.62
N MET A 140 -18.67 5.39 -5.10
CA MET A 140 -18.26 6.59 -5.85
C MET A 140 -16.89 6.50 -6.49
N SER A 141 -16.15 5.39 -6.34
CA SER A 141 -14.78 5.27 -6.84
C SER A 141 -14.59 4.22 -7.94
N GLY A 142 -15.64 3.95 -8.71
CA GLY A 142 -15.60 3.03 -9.84
C GLY A 142 -15.06 1.65 -9.48
N GLY A 143 -14.06 1.18 -10.23
CA GLY A 143 -13.43 -0.11 -10.01
C GLY A 143 -12.41 -0.18 -8.86
N TYR A 144 -12.21 0.91 -8.09
CA TYR A 144 -11.18 0.98 -7.05
C TYR A 144 -11.32 -0.10 -5.98
N GLY A 145 -12.53 -0.30 -5.43
CA GLY A 145 -12.78 -1.34 -4.44
C GLY A 145 -12.40 -2.73 -4.96
N GLY A 146 -12.78 -3.04 -6.21
CA GLY A 146 -12.42 -4.28 -6.88
C GLY A 146 -10.90 -4.42 -7.11
N ALA A 147 -10.23 -3.37 -7.58
CA ALA A 147 -8.79 -3.36 -7.77
C ALA A 147 -8.03 -3.59 -6.45
N LYS A 148 -8.46 -2.92 -5.36
CA LYS A 148 -7.88 -3.12 -4.03
C LYS A 148 -8.18 -4.51 -3.46
N ARG A 149 -9.34 -5.08 -3.77
CA ARG A 149 -9.65 -6.48 -3.45
C ARG A 149 -8.76 -7.44 -4.22
N MET A 150 -8.53 -7.18 -5.52
CA MET A 150 -7.64 -7.99 -6.33
C MET A 150 -6.21 -7.98 -5.80
N LEU A 151 -5.67 -6.83 -5.38
CA LEU A 151 -4.35 -6.75 -4.73
C LEU A 151 -4.28 -7.64 -3.47
N TRP A 152 -5.32 -7.69 -2.68
CA TRP A 152 -5.40 -8.58 -1.52
C TRP A 152 -5.38 -10.06 -1.94
N PHE A 153 -6.15 -10.45 -2.95
CA PHE A 153 -6.09 -11.81 -3.51
C PHE A 153 -4.71 -12.16 -4.07
N MET A 154 -4.08 -11.22 -4.78
CA MET A 154 -2.75 -11.44 -5.35
C MET A 154 -1.69 -11.69 -4.27
N ALA A 155 -1.75 -11.01 -3.13
CA ALA A 155 -0.89 -11.31 -1.99
C ALA A 155 -1.11 -12.76 -1.49
N ARG A 156 -2.38 -13.23 -1.41
CA ARG A 156 -2.70 -14.62 -1.04
C ARG A 156 -2.17 -15.63 -2.09
N TYR A 157 -2.34 -15.31 -3.38
CA TYR A 157 -1.82 -16.18 -4.44
C TYR A 157 -0.30 -16.27 -4.40
N ALA A 158 0.38 -15.14 -4.15
CA ALA A 158 1.83 -15.10 -4.00
C ALA A 158 2.33 -15.93 -2.80
N ASN A 159 1.62 -15.90 -1.65
CA ASN A 159 1.92 -16.79 -0.53
C ASN A 159 1.85 -18.26 -0.94
N ARG A 160 0.78 -18.68 -1.62
CA ARG A 160 0.64 -20.07 -2.09
C ARG A 160 1.79 -20.49 -3.01
N VAL A 161 2.19 -19.61 -3.93
CA VAL A 161 3.35 -19.87 -4.81
C VAL A 161 4.64 -19.96 -4.00
N SER A 162 4.85 -19.06 -3.03
CA SER A 162 6.02 -19.08 -2.14
C SER A 162 6.10 -20.39 -1.33
N GLU A 163 4.98 -20.83 -0.78
CA GLU A 163 4.88 -22.10 -0.04
C GLU A 163 5.18 -23.31 -0.94
N GLN A 164 4.52 -23.40 -2.09
CA GLN A 164 4.73 -24.49 -3.07
C GLN A 164 6.18 -24.58 -3.54
N ARG A 165 6.82 -23.43 -3.77
CA ARG A 165 8.22 -23.34 -4.22
C ARG A 165 9.23 -23.31 -3.06
N LYS A 166 8.77 -23.33 -1.82
CA LYS A 166 9.59 -23.28 -0.59
C LYS A 166 10.53 -22.07 -0.56
N LEU A 167 10.03 -20.91 -0.99
CA LEU A 167 10.84 -19.69 -1.08
C LEU A 167 11.06 -19.02 0.29
N GLY A 168 10.23 -19.28 1.28
CA GLY A 168 10.28 -18.66 2.60
C GLY A 168 10.00 -17.16 2.60
N ILE A 169 9.24 -16.64 1.61
CA ILE A 169 8.85 -15.25 1.49
C ILE A 169 7.40 -15.11 1.97
N GLY A 170 7.14 -14.20 2.92
CA GLY A 170 5.79 -13.90 3.40
C GLY A 170 5.16 -12.74 2.64
N PHE A 171 3.91 -12.91 2.19
CA PHE A 171 3.12 -11.87 1.51
C PHE A 171 1.91 -11.50 2.36
N GLN A 172 1.74 -10.23 2.70
CA GLN A 172 0.73 -9.74 3.63
C GLN A 172 -0.02 -8.55 3.05
N ALA A 173 -1.33 -8.49 3.28
CA ALA A 173 -2.17 -7.37 2.88
C ALA A 173 -2.33 -6.38 4.03
N ILE A 174 -2.15 -5.10 3.75
CA ILE A 174 -2.35 -3.99 4.68
C ILE A 174 -3.57 -3.19 4.22
N LEU A 175 -4.57 -3.07 5.09
CA LEU A 175 -5.84 -2.43 4.76
C LEU A 175 -6.09 -1.20 5.66
N PRO A 176 -5.74 0.01 5.22
CA PRO A 176 -6.25 1.23 5.87
C PRO A 176 -7.79 1.20 5.86
N ARG A 177 -8.43 1.23 7.02
CA ARG A 177 -9.88 0.99 7.17
C ARG A 177 -10.72 2.26 7.29
N GLN A 178 -10.13 3.42 7.06
CA GLN A 178 -10.82 4.70 7.15
C GLN A 178 -10.39 5.66 6.06
N MET A 179 -11.15 6.74 5.91
CA MET A 179 -10.76 7.87 5.07
C MET A 179 -9.58 8.59 5.71
N ILE A 180 -8.56 8.91 4.92
CA ILE A 180 -7.33 9.52 5.42
C ILE A 180 -7.17 10.90 4.80
N PRO A 181 -7.57 11.95 5.51
CA PRO A 181 -7.37 13.33 5.08
C PRO A 181 -5.88 13.67 4.87
N GLY A 182 -5.60 14.64 4.03
CA GLY A 182 -4.24 15.04 3.68
C GLY A 182 -3.54 14.08 2.72
N THR A 183 -4.27 13.11 2.18
CA THR A 183 -3.79 12.26 1.09
C THR A 183 -4.57 12.52 -0.18
N GLY A 184 -3.90 12.45 -1.34
CA GLY A 184 -4.57 12.73 -2.61
C GLY A 184 -5.78 11.82 -2.90
N ILE A 185 -5.78 10.58 -2.41
CA ILE A 185 -6.91 9.64 -2.54
C ILE A 185 -8.00 10.02 -1.53
N GLY A 186 -7.63 10.23 -0.27
CA GLY A 186 -8.57 10.55 0.81
C GLY A 186 -9.34 11.83 0.55
N ASP A 187 -8.64 12.91 0.19
CA ASP A 187 -9.27 14.21 -0.07
C ASP A 187 -10.20 14.18 -1.28
N THR A 188 -9.78 13.50 -2.36
CA THR A 188 -10.64 13.33 -3.55
C THR A 188 -11.91 12.55 -3.24
N ALA A 189 -11.77 11.45 -2.49
CA ALA A 189 -12.91 10.64 -2.12
C ALA A 189 -13.83 11.39 -1.14
N ALA A 190 -13.28 12.01 -0.08
CA ALA A 190 -14.07 12.80 0.88
C ALA A 190 -14.89 13.87 0.17
N GLY A 191 -14.28 14.65 -0.73
CA GLY A 191 -15.01 15.65 -1.50
C GLY A 191 -16.10 15.09 -2.43
N ALA A 192 -15.89 13.92 -3.05
CA ALA A 192 -16.89 13.29 -3.90
C ALA A 192 -18.09 12.77 -3.11
N TYR A 193 -17.84 12.07 -1.99
CA TYR A 193 -18.91 11.59 -1.12
C TYR A 193 -19.66 12.72 -0.42
N ALA A 194 -18.97 13.75 0.03
CA ALA A 194 -19.58 14.91 0.66
C ALA A 194 -20.57 15.62 -0.30
N ARG A 195 -20.13 15.86 -1.54
CA ARG A 195 -21.03 16.41 -2.57
C ARG A 195 -22.24 15.53 -2.85
N ALA A 196 -22.05 14.20 -2.92
CA ALA A 196 -23.15 13.27 -3.16
C ALA A 196 -24.16 13.20 -2.02
N MET A 197 -23.78 13.61 -0.81
CA MET A 197 -24.59 13.61 0.41
C MET A 197 -25.07 15.00 0.81
N ASP A 198 -24.67 16.04 0.07
CA ASP A 198 -24.96 17.45 0.38
C ASP A 198 -24.48 17.83 1.81
N ILE A 199 -23.25 17.47 2.14
CA ILE A 199 -22.59 17.78 3.41
C ILE A 199 -21.17 18.30 3.17
N GLU A 200 -20.54 18.88 4.22
CA GLU A 200 -19.15 19.28 4.17
C GLU A 200 -18.20 18.05 4.23
N PRO A 201 -17.03 18.11 3.56
CA PRO A 201 -16.05 17.01 3.56
C PRO A 201 -15.62 16.57 4.96
N GLU A 202 -15.47 17.50 5.89
CA GLU A 202 -15.11 17.24 7.28
C GLU A 202 -16.18 16.42 8.01
N ALA A 203 -17.45 16.72 7.74
CA ALA A 203 -18.58 15.98 8.31
C ALA A 203 -18.64 14.54 7.75
N PHE A 204 -18.23 14.34 6.51
CA PHE A 204 -18.10 13.00 5.94
C PHE A 204 -16.95 12.22 6.60
N VAL A 205 -15.78 12.84 6.73
CA VAL A 205 -14.59 12.22 7.33
C VAL A 205 -14.83 11.86 8.80
N ALA A 206 -15.54 12.69 9.56
CA ALA A 206 -15.84 12.44 10.97
C ALA A 206 -16.62 11.13 11.22
N ARG A 207 -17.29 10.56 10.21
CA ARG A 207 -18.01 9.28 10.32
C ARG A 207 -17.07 8.06 10.49
N PHE A 208 -15.79 8.23 10.24
CA PHE A 208 -14.81 7.15 10.29
C PHE A 208 -14.07 7.06 11.64
N GLY A 209 -14.50 7.83 12.65
CA GLY A 209 -13.87 7.84 13.98
C GLY A 209 -12.58 8.65 14.04
N ALA A 210 -11.69 8.29 14.96
CA ALA A 210 -10.43 9.00 15.15
C ALA A 210 -9.55 8.96 13.88
N PRO A 211 -8.97 10.08 13.44
CA PRO A 211 -8.18 10.13 12.22
C PRO A 211 -6.92 9.26 12.35
N MET A 212 -6.51 8.68 11.22
CA MET A 212 -5.23 8.00 11.06
C MET A 212 -4.35 8.81 10.11
N PRO A 213 -3.57 9.78 10.60
CA PRO A 213 -2.67 10.54 9.74
C PRO A 213 -1.60 9.62 9.14
N PRO A 214 -0.94 10.02 8.03
CA PRO A 214 0.07 9.19 7.36
C PRO A 214 1.16 8.65 8.28
N ARG A 215 1.59 9.44 9.27
CA ARG A 215 2.58 9.00 10.25
C ARG A 215 2.09 7.83 11.09
N LEU A 216 0.87 7.90 11.63
CA LEU A 216 0.27 6.82 12.43
C LEU A 216 0.05 5.56 11.58
N PHE A 217 -0.28 5.71 10.30
CA PHE A 217 -0.30 4.57 9.37
C PHE A 217 1.06 3.87 9.32
N GLY A 218 2.14 4.64 9.18
CA GLY A 218 3.51 4.11 9.17
C GLY A 218 3.85 3.37 10.47
N GLU A 219 3.52 3.94 11.62
CA GLU A 219 3.74 3.34 12.94
C GLU A 219 2.94 2.03 13.10
N ASN A 220 1.70 1.98 12.64
CA ASN A 220 0.91 0.77 12.62
C ASN A 220 1.51 -0.32 11.71
N VAL A 221 2.07 0.05 10.56
CA VAL A 221 2.78 -0.91 9.69
C VAL A 221 4.05 -1.42 10.37
N VAL A 222 4.80 -0.55 11.06
CA VAL A 222 5.96 -0.97 11.87
C VAL A 222 5.51 -1.97 12.94
N ALA A 223 4.40 -1.73 13.63
CA ALA A 223 3.85 -2.66 14.62
C ALA A 223 3.47 -4.02 14.00
N VAL A 224 2.94 -4.05 12.77
CA VAL A 224 2.72 -5.31 12.02
C VAL A 224 4.05 -6.04 11.77
N LEU A 225 5.11 -5.32 11.45
CA LEU A 225 6.41 -5.90 11.14
C LEU A 225 7.15 -6.38 12.39
N ASP A 226 7.02 -5.66 13.49
CA ASP A 226 7.79 -5.90 14.71
C ASP A 226 7.20 -7.01 15.60
N ASP A 227 5.89 -7.12 15.65
CA ASP A 227 5.20 -8.15 16.44
C ASP A 227 5.39 -9.54 15.81
N PRO A 228 6.05 -10.48 16.50
CA PRO A 228 6.27 -11.83 15.99
C PRO A 228 4.95 -12.61 15.79
N THR A 229 3.89 -12.29 16.52
CA THR A 229 2.57 -12.93 16.35
C THR A 229 1.91 -12.59 15.02
N HIS A 230 2.32 -11.49 14.39
CA HIS A 230 1.87 -11.08 13.08
C HIS A 230 2.64 -11.74 11.92
N ALA A 231 3.72 -12.49 12.20
CA ALA A 231 4.54 -13.09 11.14
C ALA A 231 3.76 -14.09 10.28
N GLU A 232 2.83 -14.84 10.89
CA GLU A 232 1.96 -15.80 10.20
C GLU A 232 0.61 -15.20 9.76
N GLY A 233 0.31 -13.98 10.19
CA GLY A 233 -0.90 -13.26 9.80
C GLY A 233 -0.86 -12.86 8.34
N PHE A 234 -2.01 -12.99 7.67
CA PHE A 234 -2.09 -12.73 6.23
C PHE A 234 -2.59 -11.31 5.90
N ALA A 235 -3.53 -10.78 6.67
CA ALA A 235 -4.12 -9.46 6.40
C ALA A 235 -4.35 -8.68 7.69
N PHE A 236 -4.08 -7.37 7.63
CA PHE A 236 -4.15 -6.47 8.78
C PHE A 236 -4.96 -5.22 8.43
N GLY A 237 -6.03 -5.00 9.17
CA GLY A 237 -6.80 -3.75 9.14
C GLY A 237 -6.16 -2.72 10.06
N LEU A 238 -5.94 -1.50 9.53
CA LEU A 238 -5.35 -0.40 10.29
C LEU A 238 -6.36 0.74 10.46
N SER A 239 -6.47 1.28 11.67
CA SER A 239 -7.31 2.44 11.98
C SER A 239 -6.70 3.31 13.07
N GLY A 240 -7.17 4.56 13.16
CA GLY A 240 -6.64 5.52 14.13
C GLY A 240 -7.05 5.23 15.57
N ASP A 241 -8.19 4.58 15.78
CA ASP A 241 -8.76 4.29 17.10
C ASP A 241 -8.38 2.89 17.62
N LYS A 242 -8.26 1.90 16.74
CA LYS A 242 -8.02 0.50 17.11
C LYS A 242 -6.62 0.00 16.76
N GLY A 243 -5.78 0.86 16.14
CA GLY A 243 -4.46 0.48 15.71
C GLY A 243 -4.49 -0.68 14.69
N VAL A 244 -3.75 -1.74 14.98
CA VAL A 244 -3.64 -2.95 14.16
C VAL A 244 -4.65 -3.99 14.60
N ALA A 245 -5.40 -4.53 13.64
CA ALA A 245 -6.28 -5.67 13.85
C ALA A 245 -6.01 -6.74 12.79
N MET A 246 -5.69 -7.96 13.22
CA MET A 246 -5.61 -9.08 12.29
C MET A 246 -7.00 -9.35 11.72
N MET A 247 -7.08 -9.45 10.41
CA MET A 247 -8.33 -9.75 9.73
C MET A 247 -8.45 -11.26 9.56
N GLU A 248 -9.63 -11.79 9.84
CA GLU A 248 -9.92 -13.21 9.65
C GLU A 248 -9.63 -13.63 8.21
N LYS A 249 -9.16 -14.85 8.06
CA LYS A 249 -9.01 -15.47 6.74
C LYS A 249 -10.38 -15.40 6.04
N PHE A 250 -10.39 -15.10 4.74
CA PHE A 250 -11.59 -15.36 3.96
C PHE A 250 -12.04 -16.78 4.26
N ALA A 251 -13.32 -16.95 4.60
CA ALA A 251 -13.90 -18.29 4.57
C ALA A 251 -13.64 -18.86 3.16
N ASP A 252 -13.05 -20.03 3.12
CA ASP A 252 -12.77 -20.76 1.88
C ASP A 252 -14.07 -21.10 1.16
#